data_1ebbe25f1b5db68dae6affd75c6850c2
#
_entry.id   1ebbe25f1b5db68dae6affd75c6850c2
#
_cell.length_a   1.000
_cell.length_b   1.000
_cell.length_c   1.000
_cell.angle_alpha   90.00
_cell.angle_beta   90.00
_cell.angle_gamma   90.00
#
_symmetry.space_group_name_H-M   'P 1'
#
loop_
_entity.id
_entity.type
_entity.pdbx_description
1 polymer ?
#
loop_
_entity_poly.entity_id
_entity_poly.type
_entity_poly.pdbx_seq_one_letter_code
_entity_poly.pdbx_strand_id
1 'polypeptide(L)'
;RVWVRQRENRVLVVVEDTGPGIPEGSLQKIFQRFYSHRPGQSFGNNSGLGLAISKQIVEAHGGVIWAENIRPTEADAASDPLGARFVVGLPV
;
A
#
# COMPACT_ATOMS: atom_id res chain seq x y z
N ARG A 1 -5.66 -2.13 -10.79
CA ARG A 1 -6.44 -3.35 -10.58
C ARG A 1 -6.87 -3.43 -9.12
N VAL A 2 -8.14 -3.68 -8.91
CA VAL A 2 -8.73 -3.75 -7.57
C VAL A 2 -9.56 -5.02 -7.48
N TRP A 3 -9.41 -5.76 -6.38
CA TRP A 3 -10.29 -6.88 -6.10
C TRP A 3 -10.50 -7.04 -4.61
N VAL A 4 -11.51 -7.81 -4.24
CA VAL A 4 -11.90 -8.07 -2.86
C VAL A 4 -11.88 -9.57 -2.64
N ARG A 5 -11.34 -9.98 -1.51
CA ARG A 5 -11.28 -11.38 -1.11
C ARG A 5 -11.74 -11.51 0.34
N GLN A 6 -12.55 -12.50 0.60
CA GLN A 6 -12.97 -12.79 1.96
C GLN A 6 -12.16 -13.96 2.51
N ARG A 7 -11.65 -13.82 3.72
CA ARG A 7 -10.94 -14.87 4.45
C ARG A 7 -11.45 -14.92 5.87
N GLU A 8 -12.08 -16.04 6.23
CA GLU A 8 -12.59 -16.25 7.58
C GLU A 8 -13.47 -15.06 8.00
N ASN A 9 -13.02 -14.33 9.02
CA ASN A 9 -13.75 -13.17 9.53
C ASN A 9 -13.15 -11.85 9.07
N ARG A 10 -12.47 -11.85 7.92
CA ARG A 10 -11.87 -10.64 7.36
C ARG A 10 -12.21 -10.49 5.90
N VAL A 11 -12.34 -9.24 5.49
CA VAL A 11 -12.43 -8.87 4.08
C VAL A 11 -11.15 -8.16 3.71
N LEU A 12 -10.49 -8.63 2.65
CA LEU A 12 -9.28 -8.01 2.12
C LEU A 12 -9.62 -7.25 0.86
N VAL A 13 -9.27 -5.98 0.82
CA VAL A 13 -9.34 -5.16 -0.39
C VAL A 13 -7.93 -4.98 -0.89
N VAL A 14 -7.68 -5.38 -2.13
CA VAL A 14 -6.35 -5.33 -2.71
C VAL A 14 -6.36 -4.40 -3.90
N VAL A 15 -5.42 -3.45 -3.91
CA VAL A 15 -5.24 -2.50 -5.00
C VAL A 15 -3.82 -2.66 -5.53
N GLU A 16 -3.70 -2.92 -6.83
CA GLU A 16 -2.40 -3.06 -7.49
C GLU A 16 -2.27 -2.05 -8.61
N ASP A 17 -1.08 -1.51 -8.76
CA ASP A 17 -0.74 -0.71 -9.94
C ASP A 17 0.55 -1.25 -10.55
N THR A 18 0.85 -0.81 -11.75
CA THR A 18 2.12 -1.12 -12.42
C THR A 18 3.04 0.08 -12.28
N GLY A 19 4.34 -0.20 -12.14
CA GLY A 19 5.31 0.87 -11.99
C GLY A 19 6.58 0.39 -11.31
N PRO A 20 7.42 1.32 -10.86
CA PRO A 20 8.71 0.95 -10.26
C PRO A 20 8.60 0.37 -8.86
N GLY A 21 7.42 0.34 -8.28
CA GLY A 21 7.24 -0.12 -6.91
C GLY A 21 7.66 0.91 -5.90
N ILE A 22 7.84 0.45 -4.67
CA ILE A 22 8.19 1.30 -3.53
C ILE A 22 9.54 0.82 -3.01
N PRO A 23 10.49 1.72 -2.72
CA PRO A 23 11.76 1.31 -2.12
C PRO A 23 11.52 0.50 -0.84
N GLU A 24 12.27 -0.58 -0.68
CA GLU A 24 12.06 -1.50 0.45
C GLU A 24 12.06 -0.79 1.80
N GLY A 25 13.00 0.13 1.99
CA GLY A 25 13.08 0.87 3.25
C GLY A 25 11.95 1.86 3.46
N SER A 26 11.10 2.06 2.46
CA SER A 26 10.01 3.03 2.52
C SER A 26 8.64 2.38 2.70
N LEU A 27 8.53 1.04 2.64
CA LEU A 27 7.24 0.36 2.66
C LEU A 27 6.39 0.68 3.88
N GLN A 28 7.02 0.94 5.01
CA GLN A 28 6.29 1.36 6.22
C GLN A 28 6.19 2.87 6.33
N LYS A 29 7.17 3.57 5.80
CA LYS A 29 7.24 5.03 5.93
C LYS A 29 6.18 5.75 5.10
N ILE A 30 5.69 5.12 4.04
CA ILE A 30 4.71 5.76 3.16
C ILE A 30 3.41 6.11 3.88
N PHE A 31 3.15 5.50 5.03
CA PHE A 31 1.98 5.79 5.85
C PHE A 31 2.23 6.89 6.88
N GLN A 32 3.44 7.42 6.93
CA GLN A 32 3.76 8.54 7.83
C GLN A 32 3.23 9.83 7.23
N ARG A 33 2.85 10.74 8.12
CA ARG A 33 2.34 12.04 7.70
C ARG A 33 3.45 12.81 6.99
N PHE A 34 3.06 13.45 5.88
CA PHE A 34 3.96 14.28 5.07
C PHE A 34 5.08 13.51 4.38
N TYR A 35 5.03 12.17 4.40
CA TYR A 35 6.02 11.41 3.65
C TYR A 35 5.75 11.51 2.15
N SER A 36 6.80 11.76 1.38
CA SER A 36 6.75 11.74 -0.06
C SER A 36 8.03 11.10 -0.57
N HIS A 37 7.89 10.01 -1.32
CA HIS A 37 9.03 9.34 -1.94
C HIS A 37 9.60 10.15 -3.10
N ARG A 38 8.76 10.91 -3.78
CA ARG A 38 9.16 11.72 -4.94
C ARG A 38 8.75 13.15 -4.72
N PRO A 39 9.61 13.95 -4.07
CA PRO A 39 9.31 15.35 -3.87
C PRO A 39 9.08 16.03 -5.22
N GLY A 40 8.03 16.81 -5.33
CA GLY A 40 7.69 17.47 -6.59
C GLY A 40 6.84 16.65 -7.54
N GLN A 41 6.68 15.35 -7.30
CA GLN A 41 5.74 14.52 -8.03
C GLN A 41 4.59 14.18 -7.11
N SER A 42 3.45 14.72 -7.38
CA SER A 42 2.28 14.44 -6.57
C SER A 42 1.21 13.78 -7.40
N PHE A 43 0.50 12.87 -6.81
CA PHE A 43 -0.70 12.30 -7.38
C PHE A 43 -1.85 13.16 -6.92
N GLY A 44 -2.31 14.04 -7.78
CA GLY A 44 -3.32 15.03 -7.40
C GLY A 44 -2.75 15.98 -6.36
N ASN A 45 -3.47 16.22 -5.31
CA ASN A 45 -3.06 17.13 -4.24
C ASN A 45 -2.23 16.41 -3.18
N ASN A 46 -1.21 15.71 -3.58
CA ASN A 46 -0.48 14.90 -2.65
C ASN A 46 0.32 15.76 -1.67
N SER A 47 -0.26 16.02 -0.53
CA SER A 47 0.40 16.71 0.58
C SER A 47 1.15 15.74 1.48
N GLY A 48 1.17 14.47 1.15
CA GLY A 48 1.75 13.44 2.00
C GLY A 48 0.84 13.03 3.15
N LEU A 49 -0.44 13.40 3.11
CA LEU A 49 -1.39 13.07 4.17
C LEU A 49 -2.34 11.94 3.79
N GLY A 50 -2.51 11.65 2.50
CA GLY A 50 -3.55 10.73 2.04
C GLY A 50 -3.43 9.34 2.63
N LEU A 51 -2.24 8.74 2.57
CA LEU A 51 -2.04 7.39 3.11
C LEU A 51 -2.08 7.38 4.64
N ALA A 52 -1.59 8.42 5.30
CA ALA A 52 -1.66 8.49 6.75
C ALA A 52 -3.12 8.56 7.22
N ILE A 53 -3.95 9.34 6.54
CA ILE A 53 -5.38 9.43 6.85
C ILE A 53 -6.05 8.09 6.57
N SER A 54 -5.73 7.44 5.46
CA SER A 54 -6.29 6.13 5.13
C SER A 54 -5.97 5.11 6.22
N LYS A 55 -4.74 5.10 6.72
CA LYS A 55 -4.35 4.20 7.79
C LYS A 55 -5.14 4.48 9.07
N GLN A 56 -5.32 5.75 9.43
CA GLN A 56 -6.10 6.11 10.61
C GLN A 56 -7.54 5.63 10.49
N ILE A 57 -8.15 5.79 9.33
CA ILE A 57 -9.53 5.37 9.10
C ILE A 57 -9.65 3.84 9.20
N VAL A 58 -8.73 3.12 8.55
CA VAL A 58 -8.73 1.66 8.58
C VAL A 58 -8.57 1.15 10.02
N GLU A 59 -7.63 1.72 10.76
CA GLU A 59 -7.38 1.30 12.13
C GLU A 59 -8.55 1.64 13.06
N ALA A 60 -9.23 2.76 12.81
CA ALA A 60 -10.41 3.12 13.58
C ALA A 60 -11.55 2.12 13.38
N HIS A 61 -11.55 1.38 12.28
CA HIS A 61 -12.52 0.32 12.01
C HIS A 61 -12.03 -1.06 12.44
N GLY A 62 -10.94 -1.12 13.18
CA GLY A 62 -10.37 -2.38 13.63
C GLY A 62 -9.61 -3.14 12.56
N GLY A 63 -9.26 -2.48 11.48
CA GLY A 63 -8.57 -3.09 10.36
C GLY A 63 -7.09 -2.84 10.34
N VAL A 64 -6.44 -3.36 9.30
CA VAL A 64 -5.02 -3.17 9.05
C VAL A 64 -4.81 -2.76 7.60
N ILE A 65 -3.73 -2.04 7.34
CA ILE A 65 -3.35 -1.65 5.99
C ILE A 65 -1.84 -1.80 5.85
N TRP A 66 -1.40 -2.33 4.70
CA TRP A 66 0.02 -2.42 4.42
C TRP A 66 0.27 -2.33 2.92
N ALA A 67 1.53 -2.17 2.54
CA ALA A 67 1.96 -2.11 1.16
C ALA A 67 3.02 -3.15 0.90
N GLU A 68 3.06 -3.64 -0.33
CA GLU A 68 4.04 -4.61 -0.80
C GLU A 68 4.47 -4.25 -2.21
N ASN A 69 5.65 -4.73 -2.61
CA ASN A 69 6.06 -4.70 -3.99
C ASN A 69 5.62 -5.98 -4.69
N ILE A 70 5.14 -5.85 -5.92
CA ILE A 70 4.82 -6.99 -6.76
C ILE A 70 6.10 -7.37 -7.51
N ARG A 71 6.52 -8.62 -7.39
CA ARG A 71 7.75 -9.11 -8.04
C ARG A 71 7.44 -10.26 -8.97
N PRO A 72 8.26 -10.44 -10.03
CA PRO A 72 8.08 -11.58 -10.95
C PRO A 72 8.12 -12.92 -10.24
N THR A 73 8.99 -13.05 -9.24
CA THR A 73 9.03 -14.20 -8.35
C THR A 73 9.22 -13.68 -6.94
N GLU A 74 8.43 -14.21 -6.01
CA GLU A 74 8.54 -13.79 -4.62
C GLU A 74 9.84 -14.28 -3.98
N ALA A 75 10.43 -15.32 -4.54
CA ALA A 75 11.68 -15.86 -4.01
C ALA A 75 12.90 -15.03 -4.39
N ASP A 76 12.80 -14.14 -5.38
CA ASP A 76 13.94 -13.37 -5.85
C ASP A 76 13.76 -11.90 -5.46
N ALA A 77 14.30 -11.57 -4.28
CA ALA A 77 14.24 -10.20 -3.78
C ALA A 77 15.12 -9.24 -4.60
N ALA A 78 16.00 -9.76 -5.44
CA ALA A 78 16.85 -8.91 -6.29
C ALA A 78 16.17 -8.52 -7.60
N SER A 79 15.04 -9.12 -7.96
CA SER A 79 14.33 -8.76 -9.17
C SER A 79 13.67 -7.38 -9.00
N ASP A 80 13.58 -6.65 -10.12
CA ASP A 80 12.90 -5.36 -10.10
C ASP A 80 11.40 -5.55 -9.88
N PRO A 81 10.77 -4.69 -9.07
CA PRO A 81 9.33 -4.76 -8.87
C PRO A 81 8.57 -4.50 -10.16
N LEU A 82 7.44 -5.16 -10.31
CA LEU A 82 6.49 -4.92 -11.39
C LEU A 82 5.49 -3.82 -11.04
N GLY A 83 5.39 -3.46 -9.79
CA GLY A 83 4.48 -2.45 -9.30
C GLY A 83 4.34 -2.54 -7.80
N ALA A 84 3.31 -1.88 -7.28
CA ALA A 84 3.01 -1.85 -5.86
C ALA A 84 1.61 -2.41 -5.60
N ARG A 85 1.46 -2.99 -4.43
CA ARG A 85 0.20 -3.56 -3.96
C ARG A 85 -0.14 -2.96 -2.60
N PHE A 86 -1.35 -2.48 -2.47
CA PHE A 86 -1.88 -2.03 -1.18
C PHE A 86 -2.96 -2.99 -0.74
N VAL A 87 -2.91 -3.41 0.51
CA VAL A 87 -3.87 -4.36 1.06
C VAL A 87 -4.52 -3.73 2.28
N VAL A 88 -5.86 -3.76 2.31
CA VAL A 88 -6.65 -3.33 3.46
C VAL A 88 -7.40 -4.54 3.97
N GLY A 89 -7.22 -4.89 5.24
CA GLY A 89 -7.96 -5.96 5.88
C GLY A 89 -8.93 -5.39 6.89
N LEU A 90 -10.20 -5.71 6.72
CA LEU A 90 -11.26 -5.23 7.61
C LEU A 90 -11.94 -6.40 8.29
N PRO A 91 -12.29 -6.28 9.58
CA PRO A 91 -13.07 -7.32 10.25
C PRO A 91 -14.48 -7.36 9.69
N VAL A 92 -15.05 -8.54 9.71
CA VAL A 92 -16.42 -8.76 9.26
C VAL A 92 -17.33 -9.04 10.43
#